data_0362427d0b702750b89207ecb2c36c0c
#
_entry.id   0362427d0b702750b89207ecb2c36c0c
#
_cell.length_a   1.000
_cell.length_b   1.000
_cell.length_c   1.000
_cell.angle_alpha   90.00
_cell.angle_beta   90.00
_cell.angle_gamma   90.00
#
_symmetry.space_group_name_H-M   'P 1'
#
loop_
_entity.id
_entity.type
_entity.pdbx_description
1 polymer ?
#
loop_
_entity_poly.entity_id
_entity_poly.type
_entity_poly.pdbx_seq_one_letter_code
_entity_poly.pdbx_strand_id
1 'polypeptide(L)'
;MDETSPIFAITVAAELAGMHPQTLRQYDRLGLVVPGRTAGKSRRYSLRDIVQLKEIAKLTAEGLNLEGIRRIIGLENTVAELVQRVRELEHALAEELLNRPGARVFAAGQQGDVVSLKAGTRAHRPNEIVVWRP
;
A
#
# COMPACT_ATOMS: atom_id res chain seq x y z
N MET A 1 -1.64 9.67 16.03
CA MET A 1 -2.19 10.10 14.72
C MET A 1 -1.43 9.36 13.64
N ASP A 2 -2.11 8.66 12.79
CA ASP A 2 -1.41 7.89 11.77
C ASP A 2 -1.54 8.56 10.40
N GLU A 3 -0.86 8.00 9.42
CA GLU A 3 -0.78 8.62 8.10
C GLU A 3 -2.08 8.53 7.31
N THR A 4 -3.05 7.78 7.79
CA THR A 4 -4.34 7.68 7.11
C THR A 4 -5.40 8.58 7.73
N SER A 5 -5.07 9.31 8.79
CA SER A 5 -6.01 10.22 9.43
C SER A 5 -6.29 11.43 8.52
N PRO A 6 -7.56 11.70 8.20
CA PRO A 6 -7.90 12.80 7.26
C PRO A 6 -7.95 14.13 8.00
N ILE A 7 -6.80 14.77 8.13
CA ILE A 7 -6.69 15.97 8.96
C ILE A 7 -6.42 17.26 8.19
N PHE A 8 -6.03 17.17 6.91
CA PHE A 8 -5.63 18.36 6.17
C PHE A 8 -6.76 18.88 5.28
N ALA A 9 -7.08 20.17 5.42
CA ALA A 9 -8.02 20.81 4.53
C ALA A 9 -7.43 20.86 3.11
N ILE A 10 -8.31 21.03 2.13
CA ILE A 10 -7.86 20.99 0.73
C ILE A 10 -6.81 22.06 0.42
N THR A 11 -6.94 23.25 0.99
CA THR A 11 -5.96 24.30 0.71
C THR A 11 -4.58 23.94 1.25
N VAL A 12 -4.53 23.35 2.44
CA VAL A 12 -3.26 22.93 3.04
C VAL A 12 -2.69 21.74 2.27
N ALA A 13 -3.54 20.79 1.93
CA ALA A 13 -3.09 19.62 1.17
C ALA A 13 -2.51 20.04 -0.18
N ALA A 14 -3.19 20.96 -0.87
CA ALA A 14 -2.73 21.46 -2.15
C ALA A 14 -1.37 22.13 -2.02
N GLU A 15 -1.21 22.92 -0.99
CA GLU A 15 0.05 23.62 -0.74
C GLU A 15 1.18 22.62 -0.49
N LEU A 16 0.92 21.63 0.34
CA LEU A 16 1.92 20.61 0.66
C LEU A 16 2.30 19.78 -0.56
N ALA A 17 1.32 19.53 -1.43
CA ALA A 17 1.56 18.73 -2.63
C ALA A 17 2.10 19.56 -3.80
N GLY A 18 2.10 20.88 -3.68
CA GLY A 18 2.55 21.74 -4.76
C GLY A 18 1.57 21.82 -5.92
N MET A 19 0.27 21.74 -5.64
CA MET A 19 -0.78 21.73 -6.65
C MET A 19 -1.80 22.80 -6.34
N HIS A 20 -2.61 23.12 -7.35
CA HIS A 20 -3.73 24.03 -7.16
C HIS A 20 -4.89 23.24 -6.51
N PRO A 21 -5.65 23.87 -5.58
CA PRO A 21 -6.78 23.17 -4.97
C PRO A 21 -7.80 22.65 -5.98
N GLN A 22 -7.98 23.33 -7.09
CA GLN A 22 -8.90 22.87 -8.13
C GLN A 22 -8.46 21.55 -8.72
N THR A 23 -7.16 21.33 -8.81
CA THR A 23 -6.61 20.07 -9.29
C THR A 23 -7.01 18.93 -8.34
N LEU A 24 -6.94 19.19 -7.03
CA LEU A 24 -7.34 18.19 -6.05
C LEU A 24 -8.83 17.86 -6.18
N ARG A 25 -9.65 18.86 -6.42
CA ARG A 25 -11.09 18.63 -6.63
C ARG A 25 -11.34 17.77 -7.86
N GLN A 26 -10.57 18.02 -8.91
CA GLN A 26 -10.68 17.24 -10.14
C GLN A 26 -10.30 15.79 -9.89
N TYR A 27 -9.21 15.55 -9.16
CA TYR A 27 -8.77 14.19 -8.85
C TYR A 27 -9.79 13.46 -7.97
N ASP A 28 -10.46 14.19 -7.08
CA ASP A 28 -11.55 13.62 -6.29
C ASP A 28 -12.68 13.15 -7.19
N ARG A 29 -13.11 14.02 -8.10
CA ARG A 29 -14.20 13.66 -9.03
C ARG A 29 -13.85 12.47 -9.92
N LEU A 30 -12.58 12.35 -10.28
CA LEU A 30 -12.11 11.25 -11.11
C LEU A 30 -11.87 9.97 -10.32
N GLY A 31 -11.93 10.04 -9.00
CA GLY A 31 -11.65 8.89 -8.15
C GLY A 31 -10.18 8.55 -8.06
N LEU A 32 -9.30 9.50 -8.42
CA LEU A 32 -7.87 9.25 -8.41
C LEU A 32 -7.29 9.38 -7.01
N VAL A 33 -7.61 10.46 -6.32
CA VAL A 33 -7.29 10.62 -4.91
C VAL A 33 -8.55 11.14 -4.24
N VAL A 34 -9.17 10.31 -3.42
CA VAL A 34 -10.47 10.60 -2.81
C VAL A 34 -10.26 10.92 -1.34
N PRO A 35 -10.54 12.16 -0.92
CA PRO A 35 -10.36 12.54 0.49
C PRO A 35 -11.50 12.04 1.35
N GLY A 36 -11.28 12.03 2.67
CA GLY A 36 -12.36 11.87 3.60
C GLY A 36 -13.19 13.14 3.67
N ARG A 37 -14.32 13.07 4.34
CA ARG A 37 -15.22 14.21 4.47
C ARG A 37 -15.56 14.43 5.93
N THR A 38 -15.67 15.70 6.32
CA THR A 38 -16.15 16.05 7.65
C THR A 38 -17.67 15.94 7.68
N ALA A 39 -18.25 16.12 8.86
CA ALA A 39 -19.70 16.14 9.00
C ALA A 39 -20.31 17.23 8.11
N GLY A 40 -19.60 18.33 7.89
CA GLY A 40 -20.06 19.39 6.98
C GLY A 40 -19.73 19.13 5.53
N LYS A 41 -19.23 17.91 5.22
CA LYS A 41 -18.90 17.47 3.87
C LYS A 41 -17.73 18.21 3.24
N SER A 42 -16.89 18.81 4.08
CA SER A 42 -15.64 19.40 3.60
C SER A 42 -14.61 18.30 3.38
N ARG A 43 -13.80 18.48 2.35
CA ARG A 43 -12.75 17.53 2.04
C ARG A 43 -11.65 17.58 3.08
N ARG A 44 -11.18 16.43 3.49
CA ARG A 44 -10.04 16.31 4.40
C ARG A 44 -9.09 15.24 3.86
N TYR A 45 -7.85 15.60 3.76
CA TYR A 45 -6.82 14.73 3.19
C TYR A 45 -5.92 14.17 4.27
N SER A 46 -5.52 12.92 4.10
CA SER A 46 -4.57 12.29 5.00
C SER A 46 -3.15 12.57 4.51
N LEU A 47 -2.17 12.26 5.35
CA LEU A 47 -0.78 12.36 4.93
C LEU A 47 -0.50 11.41 3.76
N ARG A 48 -1.09 10.24 3.80
CA ARG A 48 -0.95 9.28 2.70
C ARG A 48 -1.50 9.86 1.40
N ASP A 49 -2.62 10.56 1.47
CA ASP A 49 -3.19 11.22 0.29
C ASP A 49 -2.20 12.23 -0.28
N ILE A 50 -1.54 12.99 0.60
CA ILE A 50 -0.58 13.99 0.16
C ILE A 50 0.62 13.33 -0.53
N VAL A 51 1.08 12.20 0.00
CA VAL A 51 2.16 11.45 -0.63
C VAL A 51 1.74 10.99 -2.02
N GLN A 52 0.51 10.51 -2.17
CA GLN A 52 0.02 10.11 -3.49
C GLN A 52 -0.09 11.30 -4.44
N LEU A 53 -0.52 12.45 -3.94
CA LEU A 53 -0.59 13.66 -4.77
C LEU A 53 0.80 14.05 -5.27
N LYS A 54 1.81 13.95 -4.41
CA LYS A 54 3.19 14.24 -4.81
C LYS A 54 3.67 13.25 -5.87
N GLU A 55 3.30 11.99 -5.74
CA GLU A 55 3.64 10.97 -6.72
C GLU A 55 3.00 11.30 -8.07
N ILE A 56 1.75 11.74 -8.05
CA ILE A 56 1.05 12.11 -9.27
C ILE A 56 1.74 13.30 -9.95
N ALA A 57 2.16 14.28 -9.14
CA ALA A 57 2.87 15.43 -9.69
C ALA A 57 4.17 14.99 -10.36
N LYS A 58 4.88 14.06 -9.74
CA LYS A 58 6.12 13.54 -10.30
C LYS A 58 5.88 12.82 -11.62
N LEU A 59 4.87 11.96 -11.65
CA LEU A 59 4.55 11.20 -12.86
C LEU A 59 4.11 12.12 -13.98
N THR A 60 3.35 13.17 -13.66
CA THR A 60 2.95 14.17 -14.64
C THR A 60 4.17 14.87 -15.22
N ALA A 61 5.11 15.22 -14.35
CA ALA A 61 6.35 15.88 -14.82
C ALA A 61 7.17 14.97 -15.70
N GLU A 62 7.05 13.66 -15.53
CA GLU A 62 7.77 12.68 -16.34
C GLU A 62 7.06 12.40 -17.66
N GLY A 63 5.92 13.03 -17.89
CA GLY A 63 5.27 12.95 -19.18
C GLY A 63 4.12 11.95 -19.26
N LEU A 64 3.76 11.30 -18.17
CA LEU A 64 2.63 10.38 -18.21
C LEU A 64 1.32 11.14 -18.31
N ASN A 65 0.38 10.59 -19.07
CA ASN A 65 -0.95 11.19 -19.15
C ASN A 65 -1.80 10.70 -17.97
N LEU A 66 -2.96 11.30 -17.83
CA LEU A 66 -3.82 11.04 -16.68
C LEU A 66 -4.25 9.58 -16.60
N GLU A 67 -4.54 8.97 -17.73
CA GLU A 67 -4.96 7.56 -17.74
C GLU A 67 -3.84 6.64 -17.26
N GLY A 68 -2.60 6.91 -17.71
CA GLY A 68 -1.45 6.14 -17.24
C GLY A 68 -1.23 6.32 -15.75
N ILE A 69 -1.36 7.54 -15.26
CA ILE A 69 -1.22 7.81 -13.83
C ILE A 69 -2.29 7.09 -13.04
N ARG A 70 -3.53 7.09 -13.53
CA ARG A 70 -4.63 6.37 -12.87
C ARG A 70 -4.31 4.89 -12.74
N ARG A 71 -3.76 4.29 -13.79
CA ARG A 71 -3.39 2.87 -13.75
C ARG A 71 -2.28 2.62 -12.73
N ILE A 72 -1.28 3.48 -12.69
CA ILE A 72 -0.18 3.32 -11.74
C ILE A 72 -0.68 3.43 -10.31
N ILE A 73 -1.49 4.44 -10.02
CA ILE A 73 -2.04 4.62 -8.67
C ILE A 73 -2.90 3.42 -8.29
N GLY A 74 -3.72 2.94 -9.22
CA GLY A 74 -4.54 1.75 -8.95
C GLY A 74 -3.70 0.53 -8.65
N LEU A 75 -2.62 0.33 -9.39
CA LEU A 75 -1.74 -0.80 -9.16
C LEU A 75 -1.00 -0.66 -7.83
N GLU A 76 -0.56 0.55 -7.50
CA GLU A 76 0.10 0.79 -6.22
C GLU A 76 -0.83 0.51 -5.06
N ASN A 77 -2.09 0.90 -5.18
CA ASN A 77 -3.08 0.62 -4.14
C ASN A 77 -3.33 -0.88 -4.01
N THR A 78 -3.39 -1.58 -5.14
CA THR A 78 -3.56 -3.03 -5.12
C THR A 78 -2.36 -3.71 -4.46
N VAL A 79 -1.14 -3.25 -4.78
CA VAL A 79 0.05 -3.80 -4.15
C VAL A 79 0.01 -3.58 -2.64
N ALA A 80 -0.38 -2.37 -2.20
CA ALA A 80 -0.47 -2.08 -0.78
C ALA A 80 -1.47 -2.99 -0.08
N GLU A 81 -2.62 -3.23 -0.72
CA GLU A 81 -3.63 -4.13 -0.17
C GLU A 81 -3.12 -5.56 -0.09
N LEU A 82 -2.42 -6.01 -1.13
CA LEU A 82 -1.89 -7.37 -1.15
C LEU A 82 -0.80 -7.55 -0.10
N VAL A 83 0.06 -6.54 0.06
CA VAL A 83 1.09 -6.60 1.10
C VAL A 83 0.45 -6.70 2.48
N GLN A 84 -0.60 -5.92 2.72
CA GLN A 84 -1.32 -5.97 3.99
C GLN A 84 -1.96 -7.34 4.18
N ARG A 85 -2.55 -7.89 3.13
CA ARG A 85 -3.17 -9.21 3.20
C ARG A 85 -2.15 -10.29 3.51
N VAL A 86 -0.97 -10.20 2.89
CA VAL A 86 0.10 -11.16 3.16
C VAL A 86 0.49 -11.09 4.63
N ARG A 87 0.65 -9.88 5.16
CA ARG A 87 1.01 -9.74 6.58
C ARG A 87 -0.04 -10.32 7.50
N GLU A 88 -1.33 -10.11 7.18
CA GLU A 88 -2.41 -10.66 7.98
C GLU A 88 -2.41 -12.18 7.94
N LEU A 89 -2.18 -12.75 6.76
CA LEU A 89 -2.14 -14.20 6.62
C LEU A 89 -0.93 -14.79 7.32
N GLU A 90 0.22 -14.12 7.24
CA GLU A 90 1.41 -14.57 7.95
C GLU A 90 1.19 -14.55 9.46
N HIS A 91 0.54 -13.48 9.94
CA HIS A 91 0.24 -13.37 11.37
C HIS A 91 -0.72 -14.46 11.80
N ALA A 92 -1.77 -14.70 11.04
CA ALA A 92 -2.74 -15.74 11.35
C ALA A 92 -2.08 -17.11 11.34
N LEU A 93 -1.20 -17.37 10.39
CA LEU A 93 -0.50 -18.64 10.30
C LEU A 93 0.41 -18.82 11.51
N ALA A 94 1.14 -17.77 11.88
CA ALA A 94 2.02 -17.83 13.03
C ALA A 94 1.23 -18.14 14.30
N GLU A 95 0.07 -17.51 14.49
CA GLU A 95 -0.76 -17.77 15.65
C GLU A 95 -1.30 -19.20 15.63
N GLU A 96 -1.69 -19.66 14.46
CA GLU A 96 -2.21 -21.03 14.35
C GLU A 96 -1.14 -22.05 14.73
N LEU A 97 0.08 -21.84 14.25
CA LEU A 97 1.17 -22.76 14.56
C LEU A 97 1.54 -22.73 16.03
N LEU A 98 1.51 -21.54 16.65
CA LEU A 98 1.84 -21.43 18.07
C LEU A 98 0.79 -22.04 18.96
N ASN A 99 -0.47 -22.04 18.55
CA ASN A 99 -1.58 -22.53 19.35
C ASN A 99 -1.92 -23.99 19.08
N ARG A 100 -1.30 -24.60 18.09
CA ARG A 100 -1.57 -25.99 17.73
C ARG A 100 -0.85 -26.92 18.71
N PRO A 101 -1.50 -27.98 19.19
CA PRO A 101 -0.82 -28.97 20.02
C PRO A 101 0.36 -29.55 19.27
N GLY A 102 1.55 -29.52 19.87
CA GLY A 102 2.76 -30.04 19.27
C GLY A 102 3.43 -29.12 18.29
N ALA A 103 2.93 -27.91 18.15
CA ALA A 103 3.48 -26.98 17.16
C ALA A 103 4.95 -26.67 17.40
N ARG A 104 5.36 -26.60 18.67
CA ARG A 104 6.74 -26.25 18.99
C ARG A 104 7.75 -27.27 18.49
N VAL A 105 7.30 -28.48 18.23
CA VAL A 105 8.18 -29.52 17.70
C VAL A 105 8.71 -29.11 16.34
N PHE A 106 7.86 -28.57 15.52
CA PHE A 106 8.28 -28.13 14.20
C PHE A 106 9.22 -26.93 14.27
N ALA A 107 8.91 -26.02 15.17
CA ALA A 107 9.75 -24.84 15.32
C ALA A 107 11.16 -25.24 15.75
N ALA A 108 11.27 -26.23 16.62
CA ALA A 108 12.56 -26.69 17.08
C ALA A 108 13.29 -27.46 16.00
N GLY A 109 12.55 -28.17 15.20
CA GLY A 109 13.16 -29.10 14.25
C GLY A 109 13.87 -28.47 13.10
N GLN A 110 13.77 -27.62 12.78
CA GLN A 110 14.37 -27.36 11.58
C GLN A 110 15.22 -26.36 11.19
N GLN A 111 15.21 -26.97 11.41
CA GLN A 111 15.55 -26.35 11.12
C GLN A 111 15.69 -26.00 10.32
N GLY A 112 15.64 -26.42 10.00
CA GLY A 112 15.66 -26.21 9.32
C GLY A 112 15.13 -25.88 8.60
N ASP A 113 14.95 -26.38 8.70
CA ASP A 113 14.48 -26.10 8.00
C ASP A 113 13.94 -25.43 7.53
N VAL A 114 13.81 -25.66 7.64
CA VAL A 114 13.19 -25.28 7.23
C VAL A 114 12.90 -24.38 6.84
N VAL A 115 13.05 -24.42 7.01
CA VAL A 115 12.87 -23.76 6.49
C VAL A 115 12.78 -23.12 5.82
N SER A 116 12.86 -23.40 5.82
CA SER A 116 12.81 -23.00 5.08
C SER A 116 12.54 -22.35 4.49
N LEU A 117 12.46 -22.53 4.73
CA LEU A 117 12.40 -22.07 4.01
C LEU A 117 12.52 -21.19 3.57
N LYS A 118 12.66 -21.18 3.92
CA LYS A 118 12.97 -20.61 3.35
C LYS A 118 13.06 -20.10 2.74
N ALA A 119 13.02 -20.53 3.12
CA ALA A 119 13.18 -20.24 2.33
C ALA A 119 12.99 -19.86 1.85
N GLY A 120 12.94 -20.19 2.24
CA GLY A 120 12.96 -20.06 1.32
C GLY A 120 12.78 -19.60 0.97
N THR A 121 12.93 -19.90 1.34
CA THR A 121 13.11 -19.72 0.68
C THR A 121 13.24 -19.42 0.18
N ARG A 122 13.43 -19.73 0.32
CA ARG A 122 13.83 -19.63 -0.51
C ARG A 122 13.93 -19.38 -1.19
N ALA A 123 14.01 -19.78 -0.85
CA ALA A 123 14.23 -19.66 -1.68
C ALA A 123 14.11 -19.18 -2.33
N HIS A 124 14.26 -19.29 -2.24
CA HIS A 124 14.33 -18.90 -3.18
C HIS A 124 14.12 -18.35 -3.67
N ARG A 125 14.05 -18.47 -3.49
CA ARG A 125 13.95 -18.15 -4.29
C ARG A 125 13.58 -17.66 -4.87
N PRO A 126 13.72 -17.81 -4.74
CA PRO A 126 13.26 -17.38 -5.51
C PRO A 126 12.72 -16.92 -6.10
N ASN A 127 12.85 -17.01 -6.04
CA ASN A 127 12.43 -16.52 -6.78
C ASN A 127 11.89 -16.06 -7.31
N GLU A 128 12.01 -16.14 -7.08
CA GLU A 128 11.61 -15.82 -7.72
C GLU A 128 10.87 -15.46 -8.41
N ILE A 129 10.90 -15.60 -8.43
CA ILE A 129 10.18 -15.44 -9.09
C ILE A 129 9.79 -15.17 -9.95
N VAL A 130 9.82 -15.26 -9.98
CA VAL A 130 9.50 -15.08 -10.80
C VAL A 130 9.23 -14.77 -11.65
N VAL A 131 9.41 -14.75 -11.62
CA VAL A 131 9.13 -14.54 -12.33
C VAL A 131 8.35 -14.43 -13.23
N TRP A 132 8.06 -14.25 -13.45
CA TRP A 132 7.37 -14.22 -14.32
C TRP A 132 7.30 -13.55 -15.23
N ARG A 133 7.37 -13.47 -15.77
CA ARG A 133 7.33 -12.79 -16.44
C ARG A 133 6.75 -12.68 -17.42
N PRO A 134 6.41 -12.42 -17.73
CA PRO A 134 5.79 -12.32 -18.78
C PRO A 134 5.88 -12.07 -19.94
#